data_e954734c73083b7eef2630b01417cc31
#
_entry.id   e954734c73083b7eef2630b01417cc31
#
_cell.length_a   1.000
_cell.length_b   1.000
_cell.length_c   1.000
_cell.angle_alpha   90.00
_cell.angle_beta   90.00
_cell.angle_gamma   90.00
#
_symmetry.space_group_name_H-M   'P 1'
#
loop_
_entity.id
_entity.type
_entity.pdbx_description
1 polymer ?
#
loop_
_entity_poly.entity_id
_entity_poly.type
_entity_poly.pdbx_seq_one_letter_code
_entity_poly.pdbx_strand_id
1 'polypeptide(L)' 'MPEDRDEDSGQFREQYPTESFLTAVDEIEMATTAEVAEHVGCSYDLAYRRLNALADEKRVEKSDVGGSFVWQTA' A
#
# COMPACT_ATOMS: atom_id res chain seq x y z
N MET A 1 27.15 -5.22 12.32
CA MET A 1 26.65 -4.97 12.43
C MET A 1 26.13 -4.78 12.26
N PRO A 2 26.42 -5.07 12.18
CA PRO A 2 25.82 -4.89 12.00
C PRO A 2 25.21 -4.60 11.73
N GLU A 3 25.36 -4.63 11.34
CA GLU A 3 24.71 -4.32 11.25
C GLU A 3 23.98 -4.04 11.02
N ASP A 4 24.37 -4.12 10.88
CA ASP A 4 23.63 -3.77 10.75
C ASP A 4 22.97 -3.56 10.46
N ARG A 5 23.07 -3.46 10.31
CA ARG A 5 22.46 -3.15 10.20
C ARG A 5 21.82 -2.91 9.76
N ASP A 6 22.05 -2.96 9.53
CA ASP A 6 21.40 -2.68 9.30
C ASP A 6 20.87 -2.34 9.10
N GLU A 7 21.04 -2.20 8.93
CA GLU A 7 20.48 -1.84 8.88
C GLU A 7 19.93 -1.56 8.58
N ASP A 8 20.13 -1.50 8.35
CA ASP A 8 19.53 -1.22 8.10
C ASP A 8 18.99 -1.00 7.56
N SER A 9 19.12 -1.00 7.19
CA SER A 9 18.65 -0.82 6.66
C SER A 9 18.04 -0.90 6.24
N GLY A 10 18.44 -0.61 6.12
CA GLY A 10 17.65 -0.74 5.25
C GLY A 10 16.54 -1.30 5.52
N GLN A 11 16.46 -1.79 5.95
CA GLN A 11 15.43 -2.27 6.21
C GLN A 11 14.34 -1.55 6.63
N PHE A 12 14.39 -0.38 6.81
CA PHE A 12 13.28 0.24 7.16
C PHE A 12 12.20 0.35 6.21
N ARG A 13 12.47 0.31 4.96
CA ARG A 13 11.42 0.38 4.04
C ARG A 13 10.71 -0.91 3.97
N GLU A 14 11.23 -1.90 4.59
CA GLU A 14 10.55 -3.15 4.68
C GLU A 14 9.43 -3.11 5.67
N GLN A 15 9.24 -2.00 6.37
CA GLN A 15 8.14 -1.87 7.27
C GLN A 15 6.80 -1.93 6.56
N TYR A 16 6.79 -1.69 5.25
CA TYR A 16 5.55 -1.69 4.50
C TYR A 16 5.65 -2.65 3.33
N PRO A 17 5.61 -3.95 3.61
CA PRO A 17 5.71 -4.93 2.52
C PRO A 17 4.49 -4.87 1.63
N THR A 18 4.68 -5.30 0.39
CA THR A 18 3.61 -5.27 -0.59
C THR A 18 2.35 -5.96 -0.10
N GLU A 19 2.49 -7.06 0.61
CA GLU A 19 1.33 -7.79 1.07
C GLU A 19 0.48 -7.01 2.06
N SER A 20 1.09 -6.09 2.80
CA SER A 20 0.31 -5.25 3.70
C SER A 20 -0.70 -4.41 2.92
N PHE A 21 -0.30 -3.91 1.77
CA PHE A 21 -1.21 -3.11 0.95
C PHE A 21 -2.29 -3.99 0.32
N LEU A 22 -1.93 -5.18 -0.12
CA LEU A 22 -2.91 -6.10 -0.68
C LEU A 22 -3.93 -6.51 0.36
N THR A 23 -3.47 -6.81 1.56
CA THR A 23 -4.36 -7.19 2.65
C THR A 23 -5.30 -6.03 3.00
N ALA A 24 -4.75 -4.82 3.06
CA ALA A 24 -5.56 -3.65 3.39
C ALA A 24 -6.65 -3.46 2.34
N VAL A 25 -6.30 -3.56 1.07
CA VAL A 25 -7.28 -3.38 0.01
C VAL A 25 -8.36 -4.46 0.09
N ASP A 26 -7.96 -5.67 0.42
CA ASP A 26 -8.90 -6.79 0.49
C ASP A 26 -9.85 -6.65 1.69
N GLU A 27 -9.34 -6.16 2.81
CA GLU A 27 -10.14 -6.09 4.04
C GLU A 27 -11.02 -4.87 4.12
N ILE A 28 -10.67 -3.79 3.42
CA ILE A 28 -11.46 -2.57 3.46
C ILE A 28 -12.43 -2.60 2.30
N GLU A 29 -13.70 -2.48 2.61
CA GLU A 29 -14.73 -2.64 1.59
C GLU A 29 -14.63 -1.58 0.50
N MET A 30 -14.46 -0.33 0.89
CA MET A 30 -14.33 0.77 -0.07
C MET A 30 -12.96 1.40 0.18
N ALA A 31 -11.92 0.73 -0.27
CA ALA A 31 -10.56 1.07 0.11
C ALA A 31 -10.06 2.29 -0.67
N THR A 32 -10.19 3.46 -0.07
CA THR A 32 -9.55 4.66 -0.63
C THR A 32 -8.08 4.66 -0.27
N THR A 33 -7.30 5.50 -0.96
CA THR A 33 -5.87 5.59 -0.65
C THR A 33 -5.66 5.99 0.81
N ALA A 34 -6.46 6.93 1.30
CA ALA A 34 -6.32 7.38 2.69
C ALA A 34 -6.60 6.24 3.66
N GLU A 35 -7.61 5.43 3.39
CA GLU A 35 -7.93 4.34 4.28
C GLU A 35 -6.88 3.25 4.24
N VAL A 36 -6.34 2.98 3.07
CA VAL A 36 -5.25 2.02 2.96
C VAL A 36 -4.04 2.51 3.72
N ALA A 37 -3.71 3.81 3.60
CA ALA A 37 -2.59 4.38 4.32
C ALA A 37 -2.77 4.24 5.82
N GLU A 38 -3.96 4.51 6.31
CA GLU A 38 -4.26 4.36 7.73
C GLU A 38 -4.15 2.92 8.18
N HIS A 39 -4.67 2.01 7.39
CA HIS A 39 -4.67 0.60 7.74
C HIS A 39 -3.25 0.04 7.80
N VAL A 40 -2.42 0.44 6.86
CA VAL A 40 -1.03 -0.01 6.80
C VAL A 40 -0.16 0.75 7.81
N GLY A 41 -0.52 2.00 8.08
CA GLY A 41 0.25 2.83 9.00
C GLY A 41 1.34 3.63 8.30
N CYS A 42 1.11 4.03 7.07
CA CYS A 42 2.09 4.80 6.30
C CYS A 42 1.48 6.10 5.83
N SER A 43 2.28 6.91 5.12
CA SER A 43 1.79 8.17 4.61
C SER A 43 0.88 7.94 3.41
N TYR A 44 0.03 8.91 3.14
CA TYR A 44 -0.84 8.87 1.97
C TYR A 44 -0.01 8.76 0.69
N ASP A 45 1.05 9.53 0.59
CA ASP A 45 1.86 9.55 -0.62
C ASP A 45 2.49 8.18 -0.88
N LEU A 46 2.99 7.54 0.14
CA LEU A 46 3.58 6.22 -0.01
C LEU A 46 2.52 5.20 -0.43
N ALA A 47 1.35 5.25 0.20
CA ALA A 47 0.28 4.33 -0.14
C ALA A 47 -0.14 4.51 -1.59
N TYR A 48 -0.26 5.76 -2.03
CA TYR A 48 -0.67 6.03 -3.39
C TYR A 48 0.33 5.46 -4.39
N ARG A 49 1.61 5.67 -4.14
CA ARG A 49 2.64 5.15 -5.04
C ARG A 49 2.66 3.64 -5.09
N ARG A 50 2.52 3.01 -3.92
CA ARG A 50 2.55 1.55 -3.88
C ARG A 50 1.32 0.95 -4.53
N LEU A 51 0.16 1.56 -4.31
CA LEU A 51 -1.06 1.07 -4.93
C LEU A 51 -1.01 1.21 -6.45
N ASN A 52 -0.45 2.32 -6.94
CA ASN A 52 -0.30 2.48 -8.38
C ASN A 52 0.64 1.44 -8.96
N ALA A 53 1.72 1.12 -8.26
CA ALA A 53 2.63 0.08 -8.72
C ALA A 53 1.94 -1.27 -8.78
N LEU A 54 1.10 -1.56 -7.78
CA LEU A 54 0.36 -2.81 -7.78
C LEU A 54 -0.68 -2.85 -8.91
N ALA A 55 -1.27 -1.71 -9.22
CA ALA A 55 -2.21 -1.63 -10.32
C ALA A 55 -1.51 -1.87 -11.66
N ASP A 56 -0.29 -1.35 -11.80
CA ASP A 56 0.50 -1.61 -12.99
C ASP A 56 0.81 -3.08 -13.15
N GLU A 57 0.95 -3.79 -12.05
CA GLU A 57 1.20 -5.23 -12.07
C GLU A 57 -0.08 -6.03 -12.14
N LYS A 58 -1.22 -5.35 -12.20
CA LYS A 58 -2.53 -5.98 -12.29
C LYS A 58 -2.88 -6.80 -11.06
N ARG A 59 -2.34 -6.41 -9.93
CA ARG A 59 -2.64 -7.08 -8.67
C ARG A 59 -3.76 -6.38 -7.92
N VAL A 60 -3.99 -5.08 -8.21
CA VAL A 60 -5.14 -4.37 -7.70
C VAL A 60 -5.75 -3.59 -8.85
N GLU A 61 -6.98 -3.16 -8.69
CA GLU A 61 -7.67 -2.36 -9.68
C GLU A 61 -8.12 -1.06 -9.04
N LYS A 62 -8.04 0.02 -9.80
CA LYS A 62 -8.47 1.33 -9.36
C LYS A 62 -9.79 1.65 -10.02
N SER A 63 -10.80 2.01 -9.24
CA SER A 63 -12.12 2.35 -9.74
C SER A 63 -12.47 3.76 -9.30
N ASP A 64 -13.20 4.47 -10.16
CA ASP A 64 -13.67 5.81 -9.84
C ASP A 64 -15.11 5.68 -9.36
N VAL A 65 -15.34 5.98 -8.10
CA VAL A 65 -16.67 5.86 -7.51
C VAL A 65 -17.03 7.21 -6.90
N GLY A 66 -17.99 7.90 -7.54
CA GLY A 66 -18.47 9.17 -7.02
C GLY A 66 -17.40 10.23 -6.89
N GLY A 67 -16.41 10.23 -7.79
CA GLY A 67 -15.34 11.21 -7.74
C GLY A 67 -14.17 10.83 -6.85
N SER A 68 -14.23 9.67 -6.24
CA SER A 68 -13.12 9.17 -5.41
C SER A 68 -12.58 7.89 -6.02
N PHE A 69 -11.28 7.67 -5.86
CA PHE A 69 -10.68 6.43 -6.33
C PHE A 69 -10.73 5.38 -5.23
N VAL A 70 -11.16 4.20 -5.60
CA VAL A 70 -11.25 3.07 -4.69
C VAL A 70 -10.41 1.94 -5.26
N TRP A 71 -9.70 1.24 -4.41
CA TRP A 71 -8.82 0.14 -4.81
C TRP A 71 -9.45 -1.18 -4.45
N GLN A 72 -9.26 -2.17 -5.31
CA GLN A 72 -9.79 -3.51 -5.10
C GLN A 72 -8.73 -4.52 -5.51
N THR A 73 -8.76 -5.69 -4.89
CA THR A 73 -7.87 -6.76 -5.34
C THR A 73 -8.37 -7.27 -6.68
N ALA A 74 -7.43 -7.53 -7.56
CA ALA A 74 -7.79 -7.99 -8.91
C ALA A 74 -8.18 -9.45 -8.93
#